data_660e5e84de333cac8d03f333e90e8096
#
_entry.id   660e5e84de333cac8d03f333e90e8096
#
_cell.length_a   1.000
_cell.length_b   1.000
_cell.length_c   1.000
_cell.angle_alpha   90.00
_cell.angle_beta   90.00
_cell.angle_gamma   90.00
#
_symmetry.space_group_name_H-M   'P 1'
#
loop_
_entity.id
_entity.type
_entity.pdbx_description
1 polymer ?
#
loop_
_entity_poly.entity_id
_entity_poly.type
_entity_poly.pdbx_seq_one_letter_code
_entity_poly.pdbx_strand_id
1 'polypeptide(L)'
;MTVRSERRLVPGPVGRIEVALDWPEAPSPVGIAHIAHPHPLFGGSLDNKVVSTLARAFCALGWLAVRSSFRGVGATEGQHDNGRGELDDVMHLIDSIAQLVGIAPAAPLPVALAGYSFGSFVVAQAAAKLQDRGAAARHLVLIGAAAGKWPMPAVASGALVIHGQQDETIPLADVFAWAATCDIPVVVIPATDHFFHRRLPILKQLVTRHVVGAEAESARSN
;
A
#
# COMPACT_ATOMS: atom_id res chain seq x y z
N MET A 1 3.44 -4.72 -21.62
CA MET A 1 2.25 -5.25 -20.93
C MET A 1 1.34 -4.08 -20.59
N THR A 2 0.16 -4.03 -21.18
CA THR A 2 -0.84 -2.99 -20.92
C THR A 2 -1.75 -3.48 -19.79
N VAL A 3 -1.59 -2.90 -18.60
CA VAL A 3 -2.47 -3.19 -17.46
C VAL A 3 -3.84 -2.60 -17.78
N ARG A 4 -4.90 -3.42 -17.70
CA ARG A 4 -6.28 -2.91 -17.79
C ARG A 4 -6.56 -2.14 -16.50
N SER A 5 -6.75 -0.83 -16.62
CA SER A 5 -7.08 0.06 -15.51
C SER A 5 -8.46 0.67 -15.71
N GLU A 6 -9.29 0.67 -14.67
CA GLU A 6 -10.59 1.32 -14.68
C GLU A 6 -10.80 2.12 -13.39
N ARG A 7 -11.54 3.24 -13.49
CA ARG A 7 -11.93 4.02 -12.31
C ARG A 7 -13.39 3.78 -11.96
N ARG A 8 -13.64 3.71 -10.66
CA ARG A 8 -14.99 3.58 -10.11
C ARG A 8 -15.17 4.49 -8.90
N LEU A 9 -16.42 4.87 -8.67
CA LEU A 9 -16.89 5.41 -7.40
C LEU A 9 -17.62 4.29 -6.67
N VAL A 10 -17.10 3.88 -5.52
CA VAL A 10 -17.68 2.83 -4.70
C VAL A 10 -18.23 3.40 -3.40
N PRO A 11 -19.23 2.80 -2.77
CA PRO A 11 -19.68 3.21 -1.44
C PRO A 11 -18.53 3.18 -0.43
N GLY A 12 -18.55 4.09 0.53
CA GLY A 12 -17.61 4.16 1.65
C GLY A 12 -18.32 4.58 2.94
N PRO A 13 -17.61 4.65 4.07
CA PRO A 13 -18.19 4.94 5.39
C PRO A 13 -18.85 6.32 5.50
N VAL A 14 -18.34 7.33 4.79
CA VAL A 14 -18.85 8.72 4.87
C VAL A 14 -19.32 9.26 3.52
N GLY A 15 -19.33 8.43 2.48
CA GLY A 15 -19.69 8.82 1.13
C GLY A 15 -19.03 7.93 0.10
N ARG A 16 -18.86 8.41 -1.13
CA ARG A 16 -18.24 7.61 -2.19
C ARG A 16 -16.73 7.74 -2.16
N ILE A 17 -16.04 6.65 -2.46
CA ILE A 17 -14.59 6.56 -2.58
C ILE A 17 -14.22 6.35 -4.05
N GLU A 18 -13.37 7.21 -4.59
CA GLU A 18 -12.77 7.00 -5.91
C GLU A 18 -11.67 5.94 -5.81
N VAL A 19 -11.78 4.90 -6.63
CA VAL A 19 -10.78 3.84 -6.75
C VAL A 19 -10.34 3.68 -8.20
N ALA A 20 -9.07 3.40 -8.40
CA ALA A 20 -8.53 2.88 -9.65
C ALA A 20 -8.20 1.41 -9.46
N LEU A 21 -8.78 0.56 -10.30
CA LEU A 21 -8.63 -0.89 -10.31
C LEU A 21 -7.69 -1.26 -11.44
N ASP A 22 -6.49 -1.70 -11.08
CA ASP A 22 -5.51 -2.18 -12.05
C ASP A 22 -5.53 -3.71 -12.02
N TRP A 23 -6.03 -4.30 -13.11
CA TRP A 23 -6.25 -5.73 -13.23
C TRP A 23 -5.02 -6.47 -13.72
N PRO A 24 -4.70 -7.66 -13.16
CA PRO A 24 -3.68 -8.54 -13.73
C PRO A 24 -4.12 -9.08 -15.10
N GLU A 25 -3.16 -9.61 -15.85
CA GLU A 25 -3.46 -10.30 -17.13
C GLU A 25 -4.19 -11.65 -16.90
N ALA A 26 -3.99 -12.26 -15.73
CA ALA A 26 -4.67 -13.49 -15.37
C ALA A 26 -6.19 -13.27 -15.23
N PRO A 27 -7.01 -14.25 -15.61
CA PRO A 27 -8.48 -14.10 -15.58
C PRO A 27 -9.03 -13.94 -14.15
N SER A 28 -8.33 -14.45 -13.15
CA SER A 28 -8.67 -14.30 -11.74
C SER A 28 -7.46 -13.81 -10.96
N PRO A 29 -7.60 -12.78 -10.12
CA PRO A 29 -6.50 -12.33 -9.27
C PRO A 29 -6.15 -13.36 -8.18
N VAL A 30 -4.86 -13.47 -7.85
CA VAL A 30 -4.37 -14.32 -6.76
C VAL A 30 -4.56 -13.68 -5.38
N GLY A 31 -4.85 -12.39 -5.34
CA GLY A 31 -5.09 -11.60 -4.13
C GLY A 31 -5.44 -10.16 -4.49
N ILE A 32 -5.69 -9.33 -3.47
CA ILE A 32 -6.01 -7.91 -3.62
C ILE A 32 -4.96 -7.07 -2.89
N ALA A 33 -4.31 -6.15 -3.62
CA ALA A 33 -3.33 -5.22 -3.08
C ALA A 33 -3.95 -3.82 -2.94
N HIS A 34 -4.16 -3.35 -1.71
CA HIS A 34 -4.62 -2.00 -1.42
C HIS A 34 -3.42 -1.05 -1.35
N ILE A 35 -3.45 0.02 -2.14
CA ILE A 35 -2.32 0.93 -2.30
C ILE A 35 -2.74 2.35 -1.93
N ALA A 36 -2.11 2.88 -0.89
CA ALA A 36 -2.40 4.18 -0.31
C ALA A 36 -1.40 5.26 -0.76
N HIS A 37 -1.93 6.42 -1.16
CA HIS A 37 -1.16 7.52 -1.70
C HIS A 37 -0.56 8.44 -0.61
N PRO A 38 0.39 9.37 -0.95
CA PRO A 38 0.96 10.30 0.01
C PRO A 38 -0.07 11.34 0.48
N HIS A 39 0.38 12.25 1.34
CA HIS A 39 -0.48 13.17 2.09
C HIS A 39 -1.45 13.96 1.21
N PRO A 40 -2.77 13.92 1.48
CA PRO A 40 -3.81 14.58 0.69
C PRO A 40 -3.57 16.07 0.49
N LEU A 41 -3.26 16.78 1.56
CA LEU A 41 -3.12 18.24 1.55
C LEU A 41 -1.83 18.74 0.88
N PHE A 42 -0.92 17.83 0.50
CA PHE A 42 0.31 18.13 -0.23
C PHE A 42 0.30 17.56 -1.67
N GLY A 43 -0.89 17.46 -2.26
CA GLY A 43 -1.05 17.01 -3.65
C GLY A 43 -0.94 15.49 -3.84
N GLY A 44 -1.05 14.73 -2.74
CA GLY A 44 -1.15 13.27 -2.82
C GLY A 44 -2.41 12.83 -3.57
N SER A 45 -2.29 11.83 -4.43
CA SER A 45 -3.40 11.25 -5.16
C SER A 45 -3.11 9.82 -5.59
N LEU A 46 -4.15 9.08 -5.99
CA LEU A 46 -4.03 7.72 -6.53
C LEU A 46 -3.21 7.65 -7.83
N ASP A 47 -2.98 8.80 -8.51
CA ASP A 47 -2.15 8.88 -9.73
C ASP A 47 -0.67 9.15 -9.45
N ASN A 48 -0.28 9.28 -8.20
CA ASN A 48 1.12 9.45 -7.84
C ASN A 48 2.00 8.36 -8.50
N LYS A 49 3.19 8.75 -8.99
CA LYS A 49 4.07 7.84 -9.74
C LYS A 49 4.58 6.65 -8.91
N VAL A 50 4.83 6.84 -7.62
CA VAL A 50 5.20 5.76 -6.69
C VAL A 50 4.02 4.80 -6.54
N VAL A 51 2.81 5.31 -6.26
CA VAL A 51 1.56 4.53 -6.13
C VAL A 51 1.30 3.71 -7.39
N SER A 52 1.38 4.33 -8.58
CA SER A 52 1.21 3.64 -9.86
C SER A 52 2.32 2.60 -10.11
N THR A 53 3.52 2.80 -9.57
CA THR A 53 4.61 1.83 -9.68
C THR A 53 4.37 0.61 -8.81
N LEU A 54 3.86 0.81 -7.59
CA LEU A 54 3.42 -0.27 -6.70
C LEU A 54 2.30 -1.10 -7.35
N ALA A 55 1.29 -0.43 -7.91
CA ALA A 55 0.20 -1.11 -8.61
C ALA A 55 0.71 -2.00 -9.74
N ARG A 56 1.61 -1.48 -10.59
CA ARG A 56 2.23 -2.26 -11.67
C ARG A 56 3.10 -3.42 -11.16
N ALA A 57 3.70 -3.30 -9.97
CA ALA A 57 4.46 -4.40 -9.37
C ALA A 57 3.52 -5.54 -8.96
N PHE A 58 2.44 -5.24 -8.26
CA PHE A 58 1.45 -6.24 -7.83
C PHE A 58 0.68 -6.85 -9.00
N CYS A 59 0.25 -6.05 -9.99
CA CYS A 59 -0.43 -6.58 -11.19
C CYS A 59 0.43 -7.57 -11.97
N ALA A 60 1.74 -7.30 -12.11
CA ALA A 60 2.66 -8.20 -12.78
C ALA A 60 2.83 -9.56 -12.06
N LEU A 61 2.43 -9.64 -10.79
CA LEU A 61 2.45 -10.84 -9.95
C LEU A 61 1.05 -11.47 -9.81
N GLY A 62 0.07 -11.04 -10.60
CA GLY A 62 -1.27 -11.61 -10.61
C GLY A 62 -2.25 -11.01 -9.59
N TRP A 63 -1.89 -9.94 -8.87
CA TRP A 63 -2.75 -9.29 -7.90
C TRP A 63 -3.65 -8.24 -8.56
N LEU A 64 -4.91 -8.13 -8.11
CA LEU A 64 -5.70 -6.92 -8.37
C LEU A 64 -5.15 -5.79 -7.50
N ALA A 65 -4.66 -4.71 -8.12
CA ALA A 65 -4.22 -3.54 -7.38
C ALA A 65 -5.35 -2.50 -7.29
N VAL A 66 -5.68 -2.11 -6.06
CA VAL A 66 -6.71 -1.11 -5.74
C VAL A 66 -6.00 0.14 -5.21
N ARG A 67 -5.95 1.17 -6.03
CA ARG A 67 -5.48 2.50 -5.62
C ARG A 67 -6.68 3.33 -5.23
N SER A 68 -6.84 3.70 -3.97
CA SER A 68 -7.93 4.54 -3.50
C SER A 68 -7.48 5.99 -3.30
N SER A 69 -8.33 6.95 -3.64
CA SER A 69 -8.16 8.34 -3.21
C SER A 69 -8.62 8.50 -1.77
N PHE A 70 -7.81 9.13 -0.94
CA PHE A 70 -8.21 9.51 0.41
C PHE A 70 -9.31 10.58 0.40
N ARG A 71 -9.98 10.73 1.53
CA ARG A 71 -11.04 11.73 1.76
C ARG A 71 -10.62 13.11 1.29
N GLY A 72 -11.49 13.78 0.52
CA GLY A 72 -11.25 15.11 -0.04
C GLY A 72 -10.29 15.18 -1.23
N VAL A 73 -9.87 14.02 -1.78
CA VAL A 73 -9.02 13.95 -2.97
C VAL A 73 -9.80 13.38 -4.16
N GLY A 74 -9.66 14.01 -5.33
CA GLY A 74 -10.36 13.60 -6.53
C GLY A 74 -11.88 13.64 -6.34
N ALA A 75 -12.54 12.52 -6.64
CA ALA A 75 -13.99 12.37 -6.44
C ALA A 75 -14.36 11.68 -5.13
N THR A 76 -13.41 11.43 -4.22
CA THR A 76 -13.68 10.87 -2.90
C THR A 76 -14.31 11.91 -1.98
N GLU A 77 -15.46 11.57 -1.44
CA GLU A 77 -16.22 12.41 -0.53
C GLU A 77 -15.62 12.40 0.89
N GLY A 78 -16.01 13.38 1.72
CA GLY A 78 -15.48 13.57 3.07
C GLY A 78 -14.31 14.54 3.14
N GLN A 79 -13.65 14.59 4.28
CA GLN A 79 -12.53 15.47 4.56
C GLN A 79 -11.38 14.70 5.19
N HIS A 80 -10.14 15.16 4.95
CA HIS A 80 -8.95 14.63 5.59
C HIS A 80 -9.08 14.60 7.10
N ASP A 81 -8.80 13.46 7.75
CA ASP A 81 -8.97 13.23 9.19
C ASP A 81 -7.70 12.68 9.86
N ASN A 82 -6.54 13.14 9.42
CA ASN A 82 -5.25 12.82 10.04
C ASN A 82 -5.00 11.31 10.19
N GLY A 83 -5.44 10.53 9.24
CA GLY A 83 -5.23 9.08 9.17
C GLY A 83 -6.33 8.23 9.80
N ARG A 84 -7.25 8.80 10.60
CA ARG A 84 -8.33 8.04 11.24
C ARG A 84 -9.40 7.66 10.22
N GLY A 85 -9.99 8.66 9.59
CA GLY A 85 -11.01 8.42 8.58
C GLY A 85 -10.44 7.74 7.33
N GLU A 86 -9.21 8.05 6.93
CA GLU A 86 -8.51 7.36 5.85
C GLU A 86 -8.32 5.88 6.14
N LEU A 87 -8.04 5.52 7.40
CA LEU A 87 -7.97 4.14 7.85
C LEU A 87 -9.33 3.43 7.76
N ASP A 88 -10.41 4.10 8.18
CA ASP A 88 -11.76 3.53 8.11
C ASP A 88 -12.16 3.24 6.66
N ASP A 89 -11.82 4.13 5.72
CA ASP A 89 -12.06 3.94 4.29
C ASP A 89 -11.24 2.75 3.73
N VAL A 90 -9.96 2.65 4.10
CA VAL A 90 -9.11 1.51 3.69
C VAL A 90 -9.64 0.19 4.24
N MET A 91 -10.02 0.14 5.52
CA MET A 91 -10.60 -1.07 6.11
C MET A 91 -11.93 -1.47 5.46
N HIS A 92 -12.79 -0.49 5.16
CA HIS A 92 -14.03 -0.73 4.43
C HIS A 92 -13.76 -1.32 3.04
N LEU A 93 -12.78 -0.78 2.29
CA LEU A 93 -12.41 -1.32 0.98
C LEU A 93 -11.84 -2.74 1.09
N ILE A 94 -11.02 -3.03 2.10
CA ILE A 94 -10.51 -4.39 2.34
C ILE A 94 -11.68 -5.38 2.50
N ASP A 95 -12.69 -5.00 3.27
CA ASP A 95 -13.82 -5.86 3.59
C ASP A 95 -14.82 -6.00 2.42
N SER A 96 -14.93 -5.02 1.50
CA SER A 96 -16.02 -4.91 0.54
C SER A 96 -15.61 -4.99 -0.94
N ILE A 97 -14.36 -4.63 -1.29
CA ILE A 97 -13.99 -4.36 -2.69
C ILE A 97 -14.17 -5.58 -3.60
N ALA A 98 -13.88 -6.79 -3.13
CA ALA A 98 -14.06 -8.01 -3.94
C ALA A 98 -15.51 -8.13 -4.42
N GLN A 99 -16.49 -7.96 -3.54
CA GLN A 99 -17.91 -7.99 -3.86
C GLN A 99 -18.30 -6.81 -4.77
N LEU A 100 -17.84 -5.60 -4.47
CA LEU A 100 -18.16 -4.38 -5.22
C LEU A 100 -17.68 -4.44 -6.68
N VAL A 101 -16.60 -5.19 -6.95
CA VAL A 101 -16.07 -5.36 -8.31
C VAL A 101 -16.47 -6.68 -8.97
N GLY A 102 -17.33 -7.46 -8.33
CA GLY A 102 -17.90 -8.71 -8.88
C GLY A 102 -16.94 -9.90 -8.81
N ILE A 103 -15.96 -9.90 -7.90
CA ILE A 103 -15.12 -11.06 -7.63
C ILE A 103 -15.83 -11.92 -6.59
N ALA A 104 -16.14 -13.18 -6.94
CA ALA A 104 -16.74 -14.17 -6.05
C ALA A 104 -15.79 -15.38 -5.91
N PRO A 105 -14.71 -15.26 -5.12
CA PRO A 105 -13.75 -16.34 -4.94
C PRO A 105 -14.37 -17.47 -4.10
N ALA A 106 -13.91 -18.69 -4.32
CA ALA A 106 -14.30 -19.85 -3.50
C ALA A 106 -13.81 -19.77 -2.04
N ALA A 107 -12.75 -18.97 -1.81
CA ALA A 107 -12.21 -18.67 -0.49
C ALA A 107 -11.79 -17.18 -0.44
N PRO A 108 -11.69 -16.55 0.75
CA PRO A 108 -11.20 -15.19 0.89
C PRO A 108 -9.85 -14.99 0.20
N LEU A 109 -9.74 -13.94 -0.62
CA LEU A 109 -8.48 -13.60 -1.28
C LEU A 109 -7.47 -13.03 -0.29
N PRO A 110 -6.18 -13.38 -0.40
CA PRO A 110 -5.13 -12.75 0.38
C PRO A 110 -5.11 -11.22 0.16
N VAL A 111 -4.81 -10.48 1.23
CA VAL A 111 -4.69 -9.03 1.22
C VAL A 111 -3.21 -8.64 1.24
N ALA A 112 -2.80 -7.76 0.33
CA ALA A 112 -1.55 -7.03 0.41
C ALA A 112 -1.83 -5.56 0.68
N LEU A 113 -0.97 -4.93 1.48
CA LEU A 113 -1.03 -3.51 1.80
C LEU A 113 0.24 -2.83 1.34
N ALA A 114 0.11 -1.73 0.61
CA ALA A 114 1.24 -0.93 0.20
C ALA A 114 0.94 0.56 0.40
N GLY A 115 1.89 1.32 0.93
CA GLY A 115 1.68 2.74 1.18
C GLY A 115 2.93 3.56 0.93
N TYR A 116 2.73 4.81 0.48
CA TYR A 116 3.79 5.76 0.27
C TYR A 116 3.61 6.99 1.15
N SER A 117 4.67 7.38 1.88
CA SER A 117 4.67 8.55 2.76
C SER A 117 3.53 8.46 3.79
N PHE A 118 2.62 9.42 3.86
CA PHE A 118 1.42 9.37 4.70
C PHE A 118 0.61 8.06 4.48
N GLY A 119 0.50 7.60 3.24
CA GLY A 119 -0.14 6.32 2.94
C GLY A 119 0.51 5.14 3.65
N SER A 120 1.82 5.19 3.91
CA SER A 120 2.52 4.15 4.69
C SER A 120 2.04 4.08 6.14
N PHE A 121 1.73 5.22 6.75
CA PHE A 121 1.14 5.30 8.08
C PHE A 121 -0.27 4.68 8.11
N VAL A 122 -1.11 5.04 7.12
CA VAL A 122 -2.48 4.52 7.05
C VAL A 122 -2.50 3.00 6.87
N VAL A 123 -1.69 2.46 5.92
CA VAL A 123 -1.67 1.01 5.71
C VAL A 123 -0.97 0.23 6.82
N ALA A 124 -0.02 0.83 7.54
CA ALA A 124 0.57 0.21 8.73
C ALA A 124 -0.48 0.05 9.85
N GLN A 125 -1.34 1.04 10.06
CA GLN A 125 -2.47 0.92 10.98
C GLN A 125 -3.47 -0.14 10.51
N ALA A 126 -3.77 -0.20 9.20
CA ALA A 126 -4.65 -1.23 8.63
C ALA A 126 -4.05 -2.64 8.85
N ALA A 127 -2.74 -2.81 8.66
CA ALA A 127 -2.05 -4.07 8.93
C ALA A 127 -2.17 -4.50 10.41
N ALA A 128 -1.99 -3.57 11.35
CA ALA A 128 -2.19 -3.83 12.77
C ALA A 128 -3.63 -4.27 13.07
N LYS A 129 -4.64 -3.55 12.54
CA LYS A 129 -6.07 -3.94 12.70
C LYS A 129 -6.39 -5.31 12.09
N LEU A 130 -5.80 -5.66 10.95
CA LEU A 130 -5.98 -6.99 10.36
C LEU A 130 -5.33 -8.07 11.23
N GLN A 131 -4.15 -7.81 11.78
CA GLN A 131 -3.48 -8.72 12.71
C GLN A 131 -4.34 -8.98 13.95
N ASP A 132 -4.93 -7.93 14.55
CA ASP A 132 -5.83 -8.04 15.70
C ASP A 132 -7.10 -8.86 15.38
N ARG A 133 -7.55 -8.85 14.12
CA ARG A 133 -8.67 -9.67 13.63
C ARG A 133 -8.28 -11.11 13.31
N GLY A 134 -7.00 -11.50 13.44
CA GLY A 134 -6.49 -12.80 13.01
C GLY A 134 -6.44 -12.99 11.48
N ALA A 135 -6.49 -11.91 10.72
CA ALA A 135 -6.50 -11.88 9.25
C ALA A 135 -5.30 -11.09 8.71
N ALA A 136 -4.09 -11.42 9.17
CA ALA A 136 -2.87 -10.70 8.84
C ALA A 136 -2.71 -10.47 7.33
N ALA A 137 -2.26 -9.27 6.94
CA ALA A 137 -1.93 -8.98 5.56
C ALA A 137 -0.80 -9.89 5.08
N ARG A 138 -0.96 -10.46 3.88
CA ARG A 138 0.03 -11.35 3.26
C ARG A 138 1.34 -10.62 2.95
N HIS A 139 1.25 -9.36 2.54
CA HIS A 139 2.38 -8.49 2.28
C HIS A 139 2.10 -7.09 2.84
N LEU A 140 3.12 -6.48 3.44
CA LEU A 140 3.11 -5.08 3.85
C LEU A 140 4.33 -4.38 3.24
N VAL A 141 4.10 -3.35 2.42
CA VAL A 141 5.14 -2.58 1.72
C VAL A 141 5.03 -1.11 2.09
N LEU A 142 6.06 -0.56 2.71
CA LEU A 142 6.10 0.82 3.21
C LEU A 142 7.20 1.60 2.48
N ILE A 143 6.82 2.56 1.67
CA ILE A 143 7.73 3.39 0.89
C ILE A 143 7.80 4.78 1.49
N GLY A 144 9.02 5.26 1.80
CA GLY A 144 9.19 6.55 2.49
C GLY A 144 8.35 6.58 3.76
N ALA A 145 8.55 5.59 4.64
CA ALA A 145 7.74 5.39 5.84
C ALA A 145 7.63 6.66 6.68
N ALA A 146 6.43 7.04 7.08
CA ALA A 146 6.12 8.34 7.68
C ALA A 146 6.58 8.51 9.14
N ALA A 147 7.62 7.78 9.55
CA ALA A 147 8.20 7.83 10.88
C ALA A 147 8.67 9.25 11.26
N GLY A 148 8.55 9.61 12.52
CA GLY A 148 8.87 10.95 13.01
C GLY A 148 7.87 12.05 12.64
N LYS A 149 7.07 11.85 11.59
CA LYS A 149 5.97 12.75 11.21
C LYS A 149 4.61 12.27 11.72
N TRP A 150 4.44 10.96 11.78
CA TRP A 150 3.21 10.28 12.21
C TRP A 150 3.54 9.17 13.21
N PRO A 151 2.63 8.85 14.15
CA PRO A 151 2.84 7.80 15.14
C PRO A 151 2.70 6.42 14.47
N MET A 152 3.75 6.00 13.77
CA MET A 152 3.79 4.70 13.10
C MET A 152 3.59 3.56 14.11
N PRO A 153 2.63 2.64 13.88
CA PRO A 153 2.49 1.47 14.74
C PRO A 153 3.65 0.49 14.54
N ALA A 154 3.80 -0.45 15.44
CA ALA A 154 4.62 -1.62 15.20
C ALA A 154 4.06 -2.46 14.05
N VAL A 155 4.93 -3.07 13.26
CA VAL A 155 4.57 -3.92 12.13
C VAL A 155 5.30 -5.26 12.20
N ALA A 156 4.74 -6.28 11.54
CA ALA A 156 5.33 -7.61 11.50
C ALA A 156 6.71 -7.64 10.81
N SER A 157 7.58 -8.55 11.23
CA SER A 157 8.96 -8.70 10.75
C SER A 157 9.09 -8.96 9.23
N GLY A 158 8.02 -9.45 8.59
CA GLY A 158 7.95 -9.64 7.13
C GLY A 158 7.63 -8.36 6.32
N ALA A 159 7.52 -7.18 6.95
CA ALA A 159 7.26 -5.95 6.23
C ALA A 159 8.48 -5.49 5.41
N LEU A 160 8.24 -5.05 4.16
CA LEU A 160 9.26 -4.39 3.34
C LEU A 160 9.22 -2.88 3.54
N VAL A 161 10.30 -2.33 4.08
CA VAL A 161 10.49 -0.87 4.20
C VAL A 161 11.53 -0.41 3.21
N ILE A 162 11.19 0.53 2.31
CA ILE A 162 12.13 1.13 1.36
C ILE A 162 12.18 2.63 1.57
N HIS A 163 13.40 3.18 1.69
CA HIS A 163 13.60 4.60 1.95
C HIS A 163 14.70 5.20 1.09
N GLY A 164 14.58 6.48 0.76
CA GLY A 164 15.61 7.23 0.06
C GLY A 164 16.68 7.74 1.03
N GLN A 165 17.97 7.57 0.69
CA GLN A 165 19.06 8.05 1.54
C GLN A 165 19.02 9.57 1.76
N GLN A 166 18.58 10.33 0.75
CA GLN A 166 18.53 11.80 0.74
C GLN A 166 17.09 12.31 0.89
N ASP A 167 16.25 11.58 1.62
CA ASP A 167 14.89 12.01 1.93
C ASP A 167 14.92 13.17 2.93
N GLU A 168 14.61 14.38 2.45
CA GLU A 168 14.53 15.60 3.28
C GLU A 168 13.13 15.80 3.88
N THR A 169 12.13 15.06 3.41
CA THR A 169 10.76 15.13 3.93
C THR A 169 10.62 14.29 5.20
N ILE A 170 11.16 13.06 5.16
CA ILE A 170 11.18 12.13 6.29
C ILE A 170 12.63 11.71 6.50
N PRO A 171 13.29 12.19 7.55
CA PRO A 171 14.70 11.85 7.82
C PRO A 171 14.91 10.33 7.96
N LEU A 172 15.92 9.79 7.29
CA LEU A 172 16.27 8.37 7.37
C LEU A 172 16.52 7.91 8.82
N ALA A 173 17.05 8.79 9.66
CA ALA A 173 17.28 8.51 11.08
C ALA A 173 15.98 8.19 11.83
N ASP A 174 14.88 8.89 11.52
CA ASP A 174 13.58 8.65 12.15
C ASP A 174 13.01 7.28 11.72
N VAL A 175 13.23 6.91 10.46
CA VAL A 175 12.82 5.60 9.94
C VAL A 175 13.64 4.48 10.59
N PHE A 176 14.94 4.64 10.78
CA PHE A 176 15.77 3.68 11.49
C PHE A 176 15.36 3.55 12.96
N ALA A 177 15.08 4.68 13.64
CA ALA A 177 14.64 4.66 15.03
C ALA A 177 13.33 3.89 15.19
N TRP A 178 12.35 4.12 14.31
CA TRP A 178 11.09 3.39 14.31
C TRP A 178 11.29 1.91 13.94
N ALA A 179 12.04 1.61 12.87
CA ALA A 179 12.27 0.23 12.39
C ALA A 179 12.96 -0.63 13.45
N ALA A 180 13.87 -0.03 14.25
CA ALA A 180 14.52 -0.70 15.36
C ALA A 180 13.52 -1.15 16.45
N THR A 181 12.43 -0.40 16.67
CA THR A 181 11.38 -0.81 17.63
C THR A 181 10.56 -2.01 17.15
N CYS A 182 10.58 -2.28 15.84
CA CYS A 182 9.86 -3.38 15.19
C CYS A 182 10.78 -4.58 14.85
N ASP A 183 12.07 -4.44 15.06
CA ASP A 183 13.10 -5.42 14.63
C ASP A 183 13.00 -5.76 13.13
N ILE A 184 12.87 -4.73 12.28
CA ILE A 184 12.71 -4.89 10.83
C ILE A 184 13.84 -4.20 10.05
N PRO A 185 14.31 -4.79 8.93
CA PRO A 185 15.30 -4.17 8.07
C PRO A 185 14.70 -3.02 7.25
N VAL A 186 15.54 -2.04 6.93
CA VAL A 186 15.22 -0.94 6.00
C VAL A 186 16.11 -1.05 4.77
N VAL A 187 15.50 -1.13 3.60
CA VAL A 187 16.19 -1.06 2.31
C VAL A 187 16.40 0.40 1.95
N VAL A 188 17.63 0.86 1.98
CA VAL A 188 17.99 2.24 1.64
C VAL A 188 18.48 2.32 0.21
N ILE A 189 17.87 3.21 -0.60
CA ILE A 189 18.34 3.48 -1.97
C ILE A 189 19.27 4.69 -1.94
N PRO A 190 20.57 4.55 -2.31
CA PRO A 190 21.54 5.64 -2.32
C PRO A 190 21.12 6.79 -3.25
N ALA A 191 21.51 8.01 -2.91
CA ALA A 191 21.27 9.24 -3.68
C ALA A 191 19.82 9.37 -4.16
N THR A 192 18.85 9.04 -3.31
CA THR A 192 17.42 9.04 -3.63
C THR A 192 16.69 9.94 -2.65
N ASP A 193 15.90 10.86 -3.21
CA ASP A 193 15.03 11.77 -2.48
C ASP A 193 13.70 11.10 -2.07
N HIS A 194 12.84 11.87 -1.37
CA HIS A 194 11.50 11.41 -0.97
C HIS A 194 10.65 10.96 -2.15
N PHE A 195 10.78 11.61 -3.31
CA PHE A 195 9.93 11.40 -4.50
C PHE A 195 10.40 10.26 -5.40
N PHE A 196 11.51 9.60 -5.07
CA PHE A 196 12.10 8.50 -5.84
C PHE A 196 12.36 8.89 -7.32
N HIS A 197 12.79 10.14 -7.55
CA HIS A 197 13.10 10.62 -8.89
C HIS A 197 14.10 9.69 -9.59
N ARG A 198 13.73 9.22 -10.79
CA ARG A 198 14.54 8.29 -11.60
C ARG A 198 14.85 6.94 -10.94
N ARG A 199 14.20 6.60 -9.81
CA ARG A 199 14.40 5.36 -9.06
C ARG A 199 13.20 4.40 -9.08
N LEU A 200 12.11 4.76 -9.76
CA LEU A 200 10.91 3.93 -9.85
C LEU A 200 11.16 2.52 -10.41
N PRO A 201 12.06 2.29 -11.40
CA PRO A 201 12.39 0.93 -11.83
C PRO A 201 13.02 0.07 -10.75
N ILE A 202 13.93 0.65 -9.93
CA ILE A 202 14.56 -0.02 -8.79
C ILE A 202 13.50 -0.33 -7.73
N LEU A 203 12.63 0.64 -7.42
CA LEU A 203 11.53 0.45 -6.49
C LEU A 203 10.65 -0.73 -6.91
N LYS A 204 10.19 -0.76 -8.18
CA LYS A 204 9.40 -1.87 -8.71
C LYS A 204 10.12 -3.22 -8.54
N GLN A 205 11.41 -3.28 -8.87
CA GLN A 205 12.21 -4.51 -8.78
C GLN A 205 12.31 -5.01 -7.34
N LEU A 206 12.55 -4.12 -6.36
CA LEU A 206 12.65 -4.48 -4.94
C LEU A 206 11.31 -5.05 -4.43
N VAL A 207 10.20 -4.38 -4.72
CA VAL A 207 8.86 -4.84 -4.34
C VAL A 207 8.56 -6.22 -4.98
N THR A 208 8.80 -6.36 -6.28
CA THR A 208 8.56 -7.63 -6.99
C THR A 208 9.37 -8.78 -6.39
N ARG A 209 10.66 -8.56 -6.11
CA ARG A 209 11.54 -9.60 -5.51
C ARG A 209 11.08 -9.99 -4.10
N HIS A 210 10.67 -9.01 -3.29
CA HIS A 210 10.19 -9.27 -1.95
C HIS A 210 8.93 -10.14 -1.96
N VAL A 211 7.93 -9.78 -2.77
CA VAL A 211 6.67 -10.55 -2.88
C VAL A 211 6.94 -11.97 -3.37
N VAL A 212 7.75 -12.13 -4.43
CA VAL A 212 8.11 -13.47 -4.95
C VAL A 212 8.86 -14.30 -3.92
N GLY A 213 9.80 -13.71 -3.18
CA GLY A 213 10.55 -14.38 -2.12
C GLY A 213 9.64 -14.88 -1.00
N ALA A 214 8.77 -14.02 -0.49
CA ALA A 214 7.83 -14.36 0.58
C ALA A 214 6.82 -15.45 0.15
N GLU A 215 6.35 -15.43 -1.11
CA GLU A 215 5.48 -16.49 -1.62
C GLU A 215 6.21 -17.84 -1.73
N ALA A 216 7.46 -17.83 -2.17
CA ALA A 216 8.28 -19.05 -2.26
C ALA A 216 8.57 -19.66 -0.87
N GLU A 217 8.81 -18.84 0.15
CA GLU A 217 9.02 -19.30 1.53
C GLU A 217 7.74 -19.90 2.12
N SER A 218 6.60 -19.26 1.91
CA SER A 218 5.31 -19.79 2.38
C SER A 218 4.93 -21.11 1.74
N ALA A 219 5.24 -21.30 0.45
CA ALA A 219 4.97 -22.55 -0.25
C ALA A 219 5.84 -23.72 0.23
N ARG A 220 6.99 -23.45 0.88
CA ARG A 220 7.86 -24.48 1.47
C ARG A 220 7.46 -24.86 2.90
N SER A 221 6.67 -24.02 3.57
CA SER A 221 6.27 -24.20 4.97
C SER A 221 4.92 -24.90 5.12
N ASN A 222 4.20 -25.10 4.01
CA ASN A 222 2.94 -25.85 3.90
C ASN A 222 3.16 -27.23 3.27
#